data_b284ee7d5c6471e502864d79baa3290c
#
_entry.id   b284ee7d5c6471e502864d79baa3290c
#
_cell.length_a   1.000
_cell.length_b   1.000
_cell.length_c   1.000
_cell.angle_alpha   90.00
_cell.angle_beta   90.00
_cell.angle_gamma   90.00
#
_symmetry.space_group_name_H-M   'P 1'
#
loop_
_entity.id
_entity.type
_entity.pdbx_description
1 polymer ?
#
loop_
_entity_poly.entity_id
_entity_poly.type
_entity_poly.pdbx_seq_one_letter_code
_entity_poly.pdbx_strand_id
1 'polypeptide(L)'
;MSKNEVTSQVIEVNRICTGTEFHGTLKSTSDIRIDGFFEGKINTLGKLVIGEFAKLIGEATCKSCDIWGEADGKVVVKEVFGLRKSGKIKGKVSCQKIFIEEGGEFNGTCKMITEEEFDGIQGNPEQQ
;
A
#
# COMPACT_ATOMS: atom_id res chain seq x y z
N MET A 1 12.92 -23.59 -26.99
CA MET A 1 12.78 -23.10 -26.35
C MET A 1 12.54 -23.02 -25.66
N SER A 2 12.42 -22.96 -25.38
CA SER A 2 12.10 -22.61 -24.46
C SER A 2 12.18 -22.20 -23.90
N LYS A 3 12.48 -22.10 -23.82
CA LYS A 3 12.52 -21.39 -23.13
C LYS A 3 11.82 -20.74 -22.85
N ASN A 4 11.63 -20.63 -23.26
CA ASN A 4 10.92 -19.81 -22.93
C ASN A 4 10.16 -19.89 -22.45
N GLU A 5 9.74 -20.29 -22.11
CA GLU A 5 8.96 -20.23 -21.58
C GLU A 5 8.92 -19.84 -20.36
N VAL A 6 9.38 -19.83 -19.93
CA VAL A 6 9.64 -19.34 -18.77
C VAL A 6 9.29 -18.00 -18.57
N THR A 7 9.28 -17.41 -19.43
CA THR A 7 9.01 -16.06 -19.43
C THR A 7 7.67 -15.68 -18.98
N SER A 8 6.84 -16.62 -18.78
CA SER A 8 5.53 -16.33 -18.29
C SER A 8 5.55 -15.83 -16.85
N GLN A 9 6.70 -15.78 -16.25
CA GLN A 9 6.80 -15.37 -14.88
C GLN A 9 7.19 -13.92 -14.72
N VAL A 10 6.92 -13.09 -15.70
CA VAL A 10 7.21 -11.67 -15.56
C VAL A 10 6.33 -11.08 -14.47
N ILE A 11 6.94 -10.44 -13.51
CA ILE A 11 6.25 -9.76 -12.44
C ILE A 11 6.44 -8.28 -12.64
N GLU A 12 5.34 -7.56 -12.75
CA GLU A 12 5.39 -6.14 -12.99
C GLU A 12 5.21 -5.39 -11.68
N VAL A 13 6.15 -4.51 -11.38
CA VAL A 13 6.10 -3.69 -10.19
C VAL A 13 6.37 -2.25 -10.59
N ASN A 14 5.49 -1.35 -10.17
CA ASN A 14 5.74 0.06 -10.34
C ASN A 14 6.57 0.53 -9.17
N ARG A 15 7.63 1.26 -9.45
CA ARG A 15 8.53 1.62 -8.38
C ARG A 15 8.89 3.10 -8.42
N ILE A 16 8.79 3.74 -7.24
CA ILE A 16 9.26 5.10 -7.06
C ILE A 16 10.53 5.00 -6.24
N CYS A 17 11.66 5.23 -6.89
CA CYS A 17 12.95 4.96 -6.30
C CYS A 17 13.34 6.00 -5.27
N THR A 18 14.31 5.63 -4.43
CA THR A 18 14.89 6.54 -3.44
C THR A 18 15.35 7.81 -4.13
N GLY A 19 15.05 8.95 -3.54
CA GLY A 19 15.44 10.23 -4.09
C GLY A 19 14.44 10.83 -5.05
N THR A 20 13.35 10.11 -5.32
CA THR A 20 12.31 10.57 -6.22
C THR A 20 11.14 11.09 -5.42
N GLU A 21 10.55 12.19 -5.83
CA GLU A 21 9.35 12.73 -5.24
C GLU A 21 8.21 12.64 -6.27
N PHE A 22 7.07 12.19 -5.81
CA PHE A 22 5.90 12.08 -6.65
C PHE A 22 4.73 12.76 -5.95
N HIS A 23 4.05 13.64 -6.68
CA HIS A 23 2.87 14.32 -6.15
C HIS A 23 1.72 14.07 -7.12
N GLY A 24 0.62 13.54 -6.62
CA GLY A 24 -0.54 13.30 -7.47
C GLY A 24 -1.21 11.97 -7.18
N THR A 25 -1.83 11.40 -8.22
CA THR A 25 -2.57 10.15 -8.09
C THR A 25 -1.91 9.08 -8.93
N LEU A 26 -1.64 7.94 -8.31
CA LEU A 26 -1.05 6.79 -8.98
C LEU A 26 -2.03 5.63 -8.91
N LYS A 27 -2.40 5.11 -10.06
CA LYS A 27 -3.35 4.04 -10.18
C LYS A 27 -2.75 2.90 -10.97
N SER A 28 -2.89 1.69 -10.49
CA SER A 28 -2.30 0.54 -11.18
C SER A 28 -3.07 -0.73 -10.85
N THR A 29 -2.97 -1.71 -11.73
CA THR A 29 -3.48 -3.04 -11.43
C THR A 29 -2.36 -3.93 -10.87
N SER A 30 -1.12 -3.45 -10.92
CA SER A 30 0.06 -4.21 -10.50
C SER A 30 0.59 -3.70 -9.17
N ASP A 31 1.54 -4.42 -8.62
CA ASP A 31 2.14 -4.04 -7.34
C ASP A 31 2.85 -2.70 -7.47
N ILE A 32 2.91 -1.98 -6.36
CA ILE A 32 3.59 -0.69 -6.29
C ILE A 32 4.55 -0.72 -5.11
N ARG A 33 5.76 -0.26 -5.34
CA ARG A 33 6.75 -0.10 -4.28
C ARG A 33 7.24 1.34 -4.24
N ILE A 34 7.15 1.95 -3.07
CA ILE A 34 7.60 3.33 -2.88
C ILE A 34 8.85 3.29 -2.01
N ASP A 35 9.95 3.80 -2.54
CA ASP A 35 11.19 3.95 -1.78
C ASP A 35 11.59 5.41 -1.63
N GLY A 36 10.87 6.29 -2.29
CA GLY A 36 11.09 7.74 -2.20
C GLY A 36 9.96 8.42 -1.45
N PHE A 37 9.65 9.62 -1.88
CA PHE A 37 8.59 10.42 -1.25
C PHE A 37 7.36 10.42 -2.15
N PHE A 38 6.21 10.14 -1.56
CA PHE A 38 4.95 10.15 -2.31
C PHE A 38 3.92 10.96 -1.52
N GLU A 39 3.30 11.91 -2.23
CA GLU A 39 2.22 12.68 -1.64
C GLU A 39 1.02 12.64 -2.58
N GLY A 40 -0.13 12.18 -2.09
CA GLY A 40 -1.34 12.11 -2.90
C GLY A 40 -2.11 10.84 -2.67
N LYS A 41 -2.55 10.22 -3.76
CA LYS A 41 -3.37 9.01 -3.66
C LYS A 41 -2.75 7.87 -4.43
N ILE A 42 -2.77 6.71 -3.84
CA ILE A 42 -2.35 5.47 -4.49
C ILE A 42 -3.54 4.53 -4.50
N ASN A 43 -3.79 3.94 -5.66
CA ASN A 43 -4.82 2.93 -5.78
C ASN A 43 -4.28 1.79 -6.63
N THR A 44 -4.15 0.61 -6.03
CA THR A 44 -3.68 -0.54 -6.78
C THR A 44 -4.51 -1.76 -6.42
N LEU A 45 -4.67 -2.66 -7.38
CA LEU A 45 -5.30 -3.95 -7.14
C LEU A 45 -4.30 -4.96 -6.61
N GLY A 46 -3.04 -4.60 -6.52
CA GLY A 46 -1.99 -5.46 -6.03
C GLY A 46 -1.49 -5.04 -4.67
N LYS A 47 -0.23 -5.36 -4.41
CA LYS A 47 0.40 -5.10 -3.12
C LYS A 47 1.11 -3.76 -3.15
N LEU A 48 1.04 -3.05 -2.03
CA LEU A 48 1.75 -1.80 -1.84
C LEU A 48 2.82 -2.00 -0.78
N VAL A 49 4.05 -1.62 -1.09
CA VAL A 49 5.15 -1.68 -0.14
C VAL A 49 5.72 -0.28 0.02
N ILE A 50 5.80 0.17 1.27
CA ILE A 50 6.44 1.44 1.60
C ILE A 50 7.80 1.08 2.20
N GLY A 51 8.86 1.33 1.45
CA GLY A 51 10.20 0.92 1.84
C GLY A 51 10.71 1.67 3.06
N GLU A 52 11.81 1.17 3.60
CA GLU A 52 12.30 1.63 4.90
C GLU A 52 12.60 3.13 4.95
N PHE A 53 13.05 3.70 3.85
CA PHE A 53 13.40 5.11 3.82
C PHE A 53 12.35 5.96 3.11
N ALA A 54 11.21 5.37 2.81
CA ALA A 54 10.16 6.05 2.07
C ALA A 54 9.22 6.79 3.00
N LYS A 55 8.49 7.72 2.42
CA LYS A 55 7.44 8.42 3.15
C LYS A 55 6.24 8.60 2.24
N LEU A 56 5.08 8.25 2.76
CA LEU A 56 3.81 8.42 2.06
C LEU A 56 2.95 9.39 2.85
N ILE A 57 2.44 10.41 2.17
CA ILE A 57 1.47 11.32 2.76
C ILE A 57 0.23 11.29 1.89
N GLY A 58 -0.92 10.96 2.48
CA GLY A 58 -2.17 10.97 1.76
C GLY A 58 -2.98 9.70 1.95
N GLU A 59 -3.45 9.12 0.85
CA GLU A 59 -4.33 7.96 0.92
C GLU A 59 -3.81 6.84 0.06
N ALA A 60 -4.03 5.63 0.52
CA ALA A 60 -3.67 4.45 -0.25
C ALA A 60 -4.77 3.41 -0.14
N THR A 61 -5.10 2.77 -1.26
CA THR A 61 -6.03 1.66 -1.30
C THR A 61 -5.34 0.54 -2.06
N CYS A 62 -5.29 -0.65 -1.48
CA CYS A 62 -4.55 -1.75 -2.08
C CYS A 62 -5.09 -3.09 -1.59
N LYS A 63 -4.59 -4.16 -2.19
CA LYS A 63 -4.97 -5.50 -1.77
C LYS A 63 -4.26 -5.91 -0.49
N SER A 64 -2.97 -5.68 -0.40
CA SER A 64 -2.20 -5.88 0.82
C SER A 64 -1.15 -4.80 0.91
N CYS A 65 -0.63 -4.57 2.12
CA CYS A 65 0.27 -3.47 2.35
C CYS A 65 1.32 -3.84 3.38
N ASP A 66 2.57 -3.49 3.11
CA ASP A 66 3.66 -3.59 4.07
C ASP A 66 4.29 -2.22 4.25
N ILE A 67 4.36 -1.77 5.49
CA ILE A 67 4.95 -0.47 5.80
C ILE A 67 6.26 -0.68 6.55
N TRP A 68 7.37 -0.41 5.88
CA TRP A 68 8.70 -0.43 6.49
C TRP A 68 9.17 0.97 6.83
N GLY A 69 8.60 1.97 6.16
CA GLY A 69 8.96 3.38 6.36
C GLY A 69 7.82 4.12 7.04
N GLU A 70 7.57 5.34 6.58
CA GLU A 70 6.55 6.18 7.20
C GLU A 70 5.35 6.37 6.30
N ALA A 71 4.17 6.35 6.90
CA ALA A 71 2.94 6.66 6.19
C ALA A 71 2.09 7.56 7.08
N ASP A 72 1.53 8.61 6.47
CA ASP A 72 0.69 9.56 7.19
C ASP A 72 -0.58 9.77 6.38
N GLY A 73 -1.71 9.37 6.95
CA GLY A 73 -3.00 9.56 6.31
C GLY A 73 -3.91 8.36 6.44
N LYS A 74 -4.49 7.94 5.32
CA LYS A 74 -5.50 6.90 5.35
C LYS A 74 -5.08 5.74 4.46
N VAL A 75 -5.15 4.53 5.01
CA VAL A 75 -4.80 3.33 4.25
C VAL A 75 -5.95 2.35 4.34
N VAL A 76 -6.43 1.89 3.17
CA VAL A 76 -7.50 0.91 3.09
C VAL A 76 -6.95 -0.32 2.41
N VAL A 77 -7.02 -1.46 3.08
CA VAL A 77 -6.40 -2.68 2.60
C VAL A 77 -7.43 -3.80 2.56
N LYS A 78 -7.49 -4.47 1.43
CA LYS A 78 -8.47 -5.52 1.27
C LYS A 78 -8.17 -6.73 2.14
N GLU A 79 -6.90 -7.10 2.25
CA GLU A 79 -6.51 -8.31 2.96
C GLU A 79 -5.67 -8.00 4.18
N VAL A 80 -4.37 -7.94 4.03
CA VAL A 80 -3.47 -7.87 5.17
C VAL A 80 -2.68 -6.56 5.19
N PHE A 81 -2.72 -5.88 6.31
CA PHE A 81 -1.88 -4.72 6.56
C PHE A 81 -0.78 -5.15 7.52
N GLY A 82 0.48 -5.01 7.11
CA GLY A 82 1.62 -5.35 7.94
C GLY A 82 2.42 -4.10 8.26
N LEU A 83 2.60 -3.84 9.56
CA LEU A 83 3.47 -2.77 9.99
C LEU A 83 4.76 -3.40 10.47
N ARG A 84 5.84 -3.13 9.77
CA ARG A 84 7.10 -3.79 10.04
C ARG A 84 7.86 -3.05 11.13
N LYS A 85 8.96 -3.68 11.61
CA LYS A 85 9.65 -3.17 12.79
C LYS A 85 10.17 -1.75 12.64
N SER A 86 10.51 -1.33 11.44
CA SER A 86 10.98 0.03 11.20
C SER A 86 9.86 0.96 10.75
N GLY A 87 8.64 0.45 10.64
CA GLY A 87 7.53 1.21 10.10
C GLY A 87 6.88 2.12 11.11
N LYS A 88 6.37 3.23 10.60
CA LYS A 88 5.61 4.16 11.42
C LYS A 88 4.40 4.60 10.62
N ILE A 89 3.23 4.49 11.22
CA ILE A 89 2.04 4.96 10.57
C ILE A 89 1.29 5.90 11.49
N LYS A 90 0.74 6.96 10.89
CA LYS A 90 -0.04 7.92 11.61
C LYS A 90 -1.33 8.13 10.81
N GLY A 91 -2.47 7.92 11.44
CA GLY A 91 -3.75 8.15 10.79
C GLY A 91 -4.72 7.00 10.94
N LYS A 92 -5.38 6.63 9.84
CA LYS A 92 -6.44 5.64 9.88
C LYS A 92 -6.13 4.48 8.95
N VAL A 93 -6.35 3.27 9.46
CA VAL A 93 -6.17 2.05 8.67
C VAL A 93 -7.46 1.25 8.71
N SER A 94 -7.89 0.77 7.55
CA SER A 94 -8.99 -0.18 7.45
C SER A 94 -8.45 -1.42 6.75
N CYS A 95 -8.65 -2.59 7.34
CA CYS A 95 -8.10 -3.82 6.78
C CYS A 95 -8.85 -5.03 7.28
N GLN A 96 -8.66 -6.18 6.61
CA GLN A 96 -9.26 -7.41 7.07
C GLN A 96 -8.42 -8.05 8.16
N LYS A 97 -7.11 -8.02 8.00
CA LYS A 97 -6.17 -8.55 8.99
C LYS A 97 -5.04 -7.56 9.18
N ILE A 98 -4.55 -7.49 10.41
CA ILE A 98 -3.45 -6.58 10.70
C ILE A 98 -2.42 -7.31 11.54
N PHE A 99 -1.14 -7.06 11.29
CA PHE A 99 -0.11 -7.46 12.24
C PHE A 99 0.91 -6.33 12.36
N ILE A 100 1.47 -6.23 13.55
CA ILE A 100 2.45 -5.19 13.85
C ILE A 100 3.65 -5.92 14.45
N GLU A 101 4.80 -5.78 13.78
CA GLU A 101 6.03 -6.35 14.31
C GLU A 101 6.50 -5.54 15.50
N GLU A 102 7.21 -6.18 16.39
CA GLU A 102 7.79 -5.49 17.53
C GLU A 102 8.71 -4.38 17.01
N GLY A 103 8.52 -3.19 17.53
CA GLY A 103 9.26 -2.01 17.07
C GLY A 103 8.44 -1.12 16.17
N GLY A 104 7.42 -1.64 15.49
CA GLY A 104 6.58 -0.81 14.66
C GLY A 104 5.75 0.15 15.50
N GLU A 105 5.49 1.34 14.94
CA GLU A 105 4.75 2.37 15.66
C GLU A 105 3.45 2.69 14.96
N PHE A 106 2.36 2.52 15.66
CA PHE A 106 1.04 2.78 15.12
C PHE A 106 0.38 3.88 15.94
N ASN A 107 0.16 5.02 15.31
CA ASN A 107 -0.49 6.14 15.96
C ASN A 107 -1.75 6.50 15.21
N GLY A 108 -2.89 6.06 15.72
CA GLY A 108 -4.15 6.35 15.05
C GLY A 108 -5.18 5.30 15.35
N THR A 109 -6.03 5.03 14.37
CA THR A 109 -7.13 4.09 14.54
C THR A 109 -7.08 3.01 13.48
N CYS A 110 -7.52 1.82 13.87
CA CYS A 110 -7.62 0.70 12.95
C CYS A 110 -9.03 0.16 13.01
N LYS A 111 -9.64 0.01 11.82
CA LYS A 111 -10.95 -0.59 11.72
C LYS A 111 -10.82 -1.89 10.95
N MET A 112 -11.30 -2.98 11.53
CA MET A 112 -11.30 -4.25 10.82
C MET A 112 -12.53 -4.27 9.93
N ILE A 113 -12.33 -4.58 8.64
CA ILE A 113 -13.42 -4.58 7.67
C ILE A 113 -13.49 -5.94 6.99
N THR A 114 -14.64 -6.24 6.42
CA THR A 114 -14.81 -7.45 5.65
C THR A 114 -14.45 -7.14 4.19
N GLU A 115 -14.32 -8.19 3.40
CA GLU A 115 -14.08 -8.02 1.98
C GLU A 115 -15.23 -7.25 1.32
N GLU A 116 -16.45 -7.52 1.76
CA GLU A 116 -17.61 -6.81 1.23
C GLU A 116 -17.57 -5.34 1.55
N GLU A 117 -17.15 -5.00 2.76
CA GLU A 117 -17.00 -3.60 3.12
C GLU A 117 -15.93 -2.91 2.31
N PHE A 118 -14.84 -3.62 2.04
CA PHE A 118 -13.78 -3.08 1.19
C PHE A 118 -14.33 -2.81 -0.22
N ASP A 119 -15.06 -3.76 -0.78
CA ASP A 119 -15.60 -3.61 -2.12
C ASP A 119 -16.57 -2.43 -2.19
N GLY A 120 -17.32 -2.19 -1.13
CA GLY A 120 -18.19 -1.03 -1.06
C GLY A 120 -17.43 0.27 -1.09
N ILE A 121 -16.31 0.34 -0.39
CA ILE A 121 -15.47 1.54 -0.41
C ILE A 121 -14.90 1.76 -1.79
N GLN A 122 -14.36 0.66 -2.42
CA GLN A 122 -13.77 0.75 -3.73
C GLN A 122 -14.79 1.12 -4.79
N GLY A 123 -15.96 0.54 -4.72
CA GLY A 123 -16.95 0.70 -5.75
C GLY A 123 -17.66 2.00 -5.76
N ASN A 124 -17.45 2.75 -4.72
CA ASN A 124 -18.12 3.90 -4.57
C ASN A 124 -17.47 5.12 -5.01
N PRO A 125 -16.61 5.20 -5.53
CA PRO A 125 -16.00 6.34 -5.90
C PRO A 125 -16.34 6.77 -7.17
N GLU A 126 -16.78 6.16 -7.60
CA GLU A 126 -16.99 6.53 -8.61
C GLU A 126 -17.83 7.16 -8.57
N GLN A 127 -18.12 6.63 -8.05
CA GLN A 127 -18.89 7.14 -7.87
C GLN A 127 -18.48 8.11 -7.51
N GLN A 128 -17.72 8.22 -7.55
CA GLN A 128 -17.37 9.12 -7.23
C GLN A 128 -17.08 9.81 -7.65
#